data_634c3a2fb6a7f7301546c37d9d9de4d1
#
_entry.id   634c3a2fb6a7f7301546c37d9d9de4d1
#
_cell.length_a   1.000
_cell.length_b   1.000
_cell.length_c   1.000
_cell.angle_alpha   90.00
_cell.angle_beta   90.00
_cell.angle_gamma   90.00
#
_symmetry.space_group_name_H-M   'P 1'
#
loop_
_entity.id
_entity.type
_entity.pdbx_description
1 polymer ?
#
loop_
_entity_poly.entity_id
_entity_poly.type
_entity_poly.pdbx_seq_one_letter_code
_entity_poly.pdbx_strand_id
1 'polypeptide(L)'
;MATLVLDASVLIGLLDAADAHHGSAVDDVESADQAGTPLLTPASAYSEVLVSFARVGRVTDARMAIAAMGISVEPLTAAIAELAAVLRANHERLRLPDALVLATAQHLRAALLTYDDQLSRVGRKLSS
;
A
#
# COMPACT_ATOMS: atom_id res chain seq x y z
N MET A 1 12.30 1.22 -14.41
CA MET A 1 10.89 1.58 -14.21
C MET A 1 10.61 1.84 -12.75
N ALA A 2 9.82 2.83 -12.46
CA ALA A 2 9.47 3.14 -11.08
C ALA A 2 8.59 2.03 -10.49
N THR A 3 8.91 1.62 -9.26
CA THR A 3 8.09 0.70 -8.51
C THR A 3 6.82 1.41 -8.04
N LEU A 4 5.71 0.71 -7.98
CA LEU A 4 4.45 1.22 -7.47
C LEU A 4 4.15 0.57 -6.11
N VAL A 5 4.01 1.41 -5.08
CA VAL A 5 3.64 0.98 -3.72
C VAL A 5 2.13 1.07 -3.59
N LEU A 6 1.52 -0.03 -3.16
CA LEU A 6 0.07 -0.14 -2.96
C LEU A 6 -0.24 -0.10 -1.47
N ASP A 7 -1.11 0.80 -1.04
CA ASP A 7 -1.54 0.85 0.36
C ASP A 7 -2.71 -0.10 0.64
N ALA A 8 -3.19 -0.11 1.87
CA ALA A 8 -4.28 -0.98 2.29
C ALA A 8 -5.57 -0.73 1.50
N SER A 9 -5.86 0.53 1.14
CA SER A 9 -7.09 0.86 0.40
C SER A 9 -7.12 0.19 -0.97
N VAL A 10 -5.96 0.11 -1.64
CA VAL A 10 -5.85 -0.56 -2.94
C VAL A 10 -5.99 -2.06 -2.78
N LEU A 11 -5.32 -2.66 -1.79
CA LEU A 11 -5.42 -4.11 -1.53
C LEU A 11 -6.86 -4.52 -1.22
N ILE A 12 -7.57 -3.74 -0.39
CA ILE A 12 -8.97 -3.99 -0.07
C ILE A 12 -9.81 -3.92 -1.35
N GLY A 13 -9.59 -2.91 -2.18
CA GLY A 13 -10.27 -2.79 -3.46
C GLY A 13 -10.07 -3.99 -4.36
N LEU A 14 -8.85 -4.52 -4.41
CA LEU A 14 -8.53 -5.70 -5.22
C LEU A 14 -9.21 -6.97 -4.69
N LEU A 15 -9.24 -7.14 -3.37
CA LEU A 15 -9.69 -8.38 -2.74
C LEU A 15 -11.20 -8.43 -2.46
N ASP A 16 -11.87 -7.28 -2.44
CA ASP A 16 -13.30 -7.19 -2.13
C ASP A 16 -14.06 -6.61 -3.33
N ALA A 17 -14.78 -7.47 -4.05
CA ALA A 17 -15.55 -7.08 -5.21
C ALA A 17 -16.69 -6.10 -4.88
N ALA A 18 -17.10 -6.01 -3.62
CA ALA A 18 -18.12 -5.08 -3.15
C ALA A 18 -17.55 -3.71 -2.76
N ASP A 19 -16.23 -3.57 -2.71
CA ASP A 19 -15.60 -2.30 -2.36
C ASP A 19 -15.85 -1.25 -3.45
N ALA A 20 -16.07 0.00 -3.04
CA ALA A 20 -16.36 1.11 -3.97
C ALA A 20 -15.22 1.32 -4.98
N HIS A 21 -13.99 1.02 -4.60
CA HIS A 21 -12.81 1.19 -5.44
C HIS A 21 -12.39 -0.06 -6.20
N HIS A 22 -13.20 -1.13 -6.17
CA HIS A 22 -12.81 -2.41 -6.78
C HIS A 22 -12.44 -2.25 -8.26
N GLY A 23 -13.30 -1.63 -9.05
CA GLY A 23 -13.06 -1.43 -10.49
C GLY A 23 -11.79 -0.62 -10.76
N SER A 24 -11.61 0.49 -10.03
CA SER A 24 -10.43 1.33 -10.17
C SER A 24 -9.15 0.59 -9.78
N ALA A 25 -9.21 -0.19 -8.71
CA ALA A 25 -8.05 -0.96 -8.24
C ALA A 25 -7.61 -2.01 -9.27
N VAL A 26 -8.57 -2.74 -9.82
CA VAL A 26 -8.29 -3.74 -10.87
C VAL A 26 -7.68 -3.06 -12.09
N ASP A 27 -8.27 -1.97 -12.56
CA ASP A 27 -7.79 -1.26 -13.75
C ASP A 27 -6.38 -0.67 -13.54
N ASP A 28 -6.15 -0.05 -12.38
CA ASP A 28 -4.85 0.57 -12.08
C ASP A 28 -3.74 -0.46 -11.97
N VAL A 29 -4.02 -1.60 -11.32
CA VAL A 29 -3.03 -2.67 -11.16
C VAL A 29 -2.77 -3.37 -12.50
N GLU A 30 -3.80 -3.63 -13.29
CA GLU A 30 -3.63 -4.20 -14.63
C GLU A 30 -2.79 -3.28 -15.53
N SER A 31 -3.04 -1.98 -15.50
CA SER A 31 -2.26 -1.00 -16.28
C SER A 31 -0.79 -1.01 -15.88
N ALA A 32 -0.51 -1.05 -14.58
CA ALA A 32 0.86 -1.12 -14.07
C ALA A 32 1.55 -2.42 -14.49
N ASP A 33 0.84 -3.53 -14.38
CA ASP A 33 1.36 -4.84 -14.77
C ASP A 33 1.69 -4.90 -16.26
N GLN A 34 0.80 -4.40 -17.10
CA GLN A 34 1.01 -4.33 -18.56
C GLN A 34 2.20 -3.44 -18.92
N ALA A 35 2.45 -2.39 -18.14
CA ALA A 35 3.60 -1.52 -18.32
C ALA A 35 4.90 -2.13 -17.77
N GLY A 36 4.84 -3.30 -17.15
CA GLY A 36 6.01 -3.94 -16.54
C GLY A 36 6.45 -3.28 -15.24
N THR A 37 5.58 -2.48 -14.61
CA THR A 37 5.89 -1.79 -13.36
C THR A 37 5.89 -2.78 -12.19
N PRO A 38 6.98 -2.89 -11.41
CA PRO A 38 6.98 -3.73 -10.22
C PRO A 38 5.97 -3.22 -9.19
N LEU A 39 5.21 -4.15 -8.60
CA LEU A 39 4.16 -3.86 -7.62
C LEU A 39 4.60 -4.37 -6.25
N LEU A 40 4.45 -3.57 -5.22
CA LEU A 40 4.69 -4.00 -3.85
C LEU A 40 3.72 -3.36 -2.88
N THR A 41 3.58 -3.98 -1.72
CA THR A 41 2.84 -3.41 -0.60
C THR A 41 3.69 -3.47 0.66
N PRO A 42 3.68 -2.41 1.50
CA PRO A 42 4.40 -2.45 2.76
C PRO A 42 3.85 -3.56 3.67
N ALA A 43 4.73 -4.22 4.42
CA ALA A 43 4.33 -5.28 5.36
C ALA A 43 3.27 -4.78 6.36
N SER A 44 3.32 -3.50 6.75
CA SER A 44 2.34 -2.89 7.65
C SER A 44 0.94 -2.82 7.02
N ALA A 45 0.84 -2.40 5.75
CA ALA A 45 -0.43 -2.35 5.02
C ALA A 45 -0.97 -3.77 4.77
N TYR A 46 -0.08 -4.69 4.43
CA TYR A 46 -0.40 -6.09 4.25
C TYR A 46 -1.01 -6.69 5.52
N SER A 47 -0.37 -6.47 6.67
CA SER A 47 -0.86 -6.92 7.97
C SER A 47 -2.26 -6.36 8.29
N GLU A 48 -2.46 -5.07 8.03
CA GLU A 48 -3.73 -4.38 8.27
C GLU A 48 -4.87 -5.03 7.47
N VAL A 49 -4.63 -5.32 6.19
CA VAL A 49 -5.61 -5.96 5.31
C VAL A 49 -5.90 -7.39 5.74
N LEU A 50 -4.88 -8.12 6.18
CA LEU A 50 -5.04 -9.52 6.60
C LEU A 50 -5.88 -9.72 7.86
N VAL A 51 -6.08 -8.67 8.67
CA VAL A 51 -6.86 -8.79 9.92
C VAL A 51 -8.26 -9.34 9.66
N SER A 52 -8.98 -8.83 8.67
CA SER A 52 -10.33 -9.30 8.36
C SER A 52 -10.35 -10.76 7.89
N PHE A 53 -9.35 -11.15 7.11
CA PHE A 53 -9.22 -12.53 6.65
C PHE A 53 -8.83 -13.48 7.80
N ALA A 54 -7.97 -13.02 8.71
CA ALA A 54 -7.56 -13.78 9.88
C ALA A 54 -8.76 -14.09 10.80
N ARG A 55 -9.69 -13.15 10.93
CA ARG A 55 -10.89 -13.33 11.75
C ARG A 55 -11.78 -14.48 11.28
N VAL A 56 -11.70 -14.83 10.02
CA VAL A 56 -12.49 -15.93 9.42
C VAL A 56 -11.59 -17.10 8.96
N GLY A 57 -10.32 -17.12 9.40
CA GLY A 57 -9.40 -18.22 9.11
C GLY A 57 -8.94 -18.30 7.65
N ARG A 58 -8.93 -17.17 6.91
CA ARG A 58 -8.65 -17.15 5.47
C ARG A 58 -7.40 -16.36 5.09
N VAL A 59 -6.41 -16.28 5.96
CA VAL A 59 -5.15 -15.58 5.68
C VAL A 59 -4.43 -16.17 4.46
N THR A 60 -4.38 -17.49 4.37
CA THR A 60 -3.71 -18.17 3.24
C THR A 60 -4.35 -17.81 1.91
N ASP A 61 -5.69 -17.72 1.84
CA ASP A 61 -6.39 -17.36 0.61
C ASP A 61 -6.01 -15.93 0.18
N ALA A 62 -5.99 -15.00 1.11
CA ALA A 62 -5.60 -13.61 0.83
C ALA A 62 -4.15 -13.51 0.38
N ARG A 63 -3.25 -14.21 1.07
CA ARG A 63 -1.82 -14.24 0.72
C ARG A 63 -1.62 -14.75 -0.70
N MET A 64 -2.30 -15.84 -1.05
CA MET A 64 -2.18 -16.44 -2.39
C MET A 64 -2.76 -15.53 -3.47
N ALA A 65 -3.87 -14.87 -3.20
CA ALA A 65 -4.47 -13.93 -4.15
C ALA A 65 -3.54 -12.74 -4.44
N ILE A 66 -2.94 -12.15 -3.39
CA ILE A 66 -2.00 -11.04 -3.53
C ILE A 66 -0.76 -11.48 -4.31
N ALA A 67 -0.21 -12.64 -3.98
CA ALA A 67 0.96 -13.18 -4.69
C ALA A 67 0.64 -13.45 -6.17
N ALA A 68 -0.54 -13.96 -6.47
CA ALA A 68 -0.98 -14.25 -7.84
C ALA A 68 -1.09 -12.98 -8.69
N MET A 69 -1.32 -11.82 -8.08
CA MET A 69 -1.35 -10.52 -8.78
C MET A 69 0.05 -9.95 -9.02
N GLY A 70 1.10 -10.66 -8.62
CA GLY A 70 2.48 -10.19 -8.78
C GLY A 70 2.88 -9.12 -7.77
N ILE A 71 2.14 -8.99 -6.67
CA ILE A 71 2.42 -8.00 -5.62
C ILE A 71 3.33 -8.63 -4.57
N SER A 72 4.53 -8.06 -4.39
CA SER A 72 5.44 -8.50 -3.34
C SER A 72 5.22 -7.71 -2.06
N VAL A 73 5.60 -8.29 -0.93
CA VAL A 73 5.49 -7.63 0.38
C VAL A 73 6.86 -7.08 0.76
N GLU A 74 6.94 -5.76 0.97
CA GLU A 74 8.18 -5.10 1.37
C GLU A 74 8.31 -5.12 2.88
N PRO A 75 9.43 -5.66 3.41
CA PRO A 75 9.65 -5.70 4.85
C PRO A 75 9.75 -4.31 5.48
N LEU A 76 9.25 -4.19 6.71
CA LEU A 76 9.43 -2.98 7.51
C LEU A 76 10.82 -3.03 8.15
N THR A 77 11.70 -2.15 7.70
CA THR A 77 13.07 -2.03 8.21
C THR A 77 13.16 -0.91 9.26
N ALA A 78 14.26 -0.89 10.01
CA ALA A 78 14.53 0.19 10.95
C ALA A 78 14.58 1.55 10.23
N ALA A 79 15.20 1.61 9.06
CA ALA A 79 15.28 2.86 8.28
C ALA A 79 13.90 3.39 7.90
N ILE A 80 13.00 2.52 7.45
CA ILE A 80 11.61 2.90 7.11
C ILE A 80 10.86 3.34 8.37
N ALA A 81 11.02 2.62 9.48
CA ALA A 81 10.38 2.95 10.74
C ALA A 81 10.81 4.33 11.26
N GLU A 82 12.09 4.65 11.19
CA GLU A 82 12.63 5.94 11.60
C GLU A 82 12.08 7.08 10.73
N LEU A 83 12.04 6.87 9.42
CA LEU A 83 11.47 7.85 8.49
C LEU A 83 9.98 8.07 8.76
N ALA A 84 9.23 6.99 9.02
CA ALA A 84 7.81 7.07 9.35
C ALA A 84 7.58 7.89 10.63
N ALA A 85 8.44 7.72 11.63
CA ALA A 85 8.36 8.48 12.87
C ALA A 85 8.53 9.98 12.62
N VAL A 86 9.48 10.37 11.78
CA VAL A 86 9.71 11.77 11.41
C VAL A 86 8.50 12.33 10.64
N LEU A 87 7.98 11.57 9.68
CA LEU A 87 6.79 11.99 8.93
C LEU A 87 5.59 12.20 9.85
N ARG A 88 5.35 11.25 10.75
CA ARG A 88 4.24 11.33 11.72
C ARG A 88 4.39 12.54 12.63
N ALA A 89 5.60 12.81 13.12
CA ALA A 89 5.87 13.94 14.02
C ALA A 89 5.61 15.29 13.33
N ASN A 90 5.87 15.38 12.04
CA ASN A 90 5.73 16.62 11.27
C ASN A 90 4.35 16.82 10.64
N HIS A 91 3.47 15.82 10.70
CA HIS A 91 2.13 15.86 10.11
C HIS A 91 1.12 15.30 11.10
N GLU A 92 0.54 16.17 11.92
CA GLU A 92 -0.32 15.79 13.05
C GLU A 92 -1.48 14.88 12.69
N ARG A 93 -2.07 15.08 11.50
CA ARG A 93 -3.23 14.28 11.05
C ARG A 93 -2.85 12.98 10.39
N LEU A 94 -1.56 12.77 10.13
CA LEU A 94 -1.08 11.55 9.51
C LEU A 94 -0.96 10.46 10.56
N ARG A 95 -1.76 9.40 10.43
CA ARG A 95 -1.69 8.27 11.35
C ARG A 95 -0.44 7.45 11.07
N LEU A 96 0.05 6.74 12.09
CA LEU A 96 1.27 5.95 11.94
C LEU A 96 1.20 4.90 10.82
N PRO A 97 0.11 4.14 10.64
CA PRO A 97 0.01 3.21 9.50
C PRO A 97 0.22 3.89 8.15
N ASP A 98 -0.34 5.07 7.96
CA ASP A 98 -0.19 5.85 6.73
C ASP A 98 1.24 6.39 6.58
N ALA A 99 1.84 6.82 7.69
CA ALA A 99 3.24 7.27 7.71
C ALA A 99 4.19 6.14 7.28
N LEU A 100 3.91 4.91 7.69
CA LEU A 100 4.70 3.73 7.29
C LEU A 100 4.61 3.46 5.79
N VAL A 101 3.45 3.64 5.20
CA VAL A 101 3.25 3.51 3.75
C VAL A 101 4.03 4.59 3.00
N LEU A 102 3.90 5.85 3.42
CA LEU A 102 4.63 6.97 2.80
C LEU A 102 6.14 6.80 2.94
N ALA A 103 6.60 6.38 4.12
CA ALA A 103 8.02 6.16 4.36
C ALA A 103 8.57 5.06 3.46
N THR A 104 7.81 3.99 3.25
CA THR A 104 8.22 2.91 2.35
C THR A 104 8.37 3.43 0.92
N ALA A 105 7.38 4.16 0.42
CA ALA A 105 7.43 4.73 -0.92
C ALA A 105 8.60 5.71 -1.07
N GLN A 106 8.80 6.57 -0.10
CA GLN A 106 9.88 7.55 -0.11
C GLN A 106 11.27 6.90 -0.04
N HIS A 107 11.43 5.91 0.84
CA HIS A 107 12.68 5.18 1.01
C HIS A 107 13.08 4.45 -0.28
N LEU A 108 12.13 3.88 -0.98
CA LEU A 108 12.35 3.15 -2.23
C LEU A 108 12.32 4.05 -3.47
N ARG A 109 12.05 5.33 -3.29
CA ARG A 109 11.84 6.28 -4.41
C ARG A 109 10.79 5.77 -5.38
N ALA A 110 9.73 5.20 -4.83
CA ALA A 110 8.63 4.60 -5.57
C ALA A 110 7.42 5.54 -5.61
N ALA A 111 6.57 5.34 -6.61
CA ALA A 111 5.28 6.02 -6.65
C ALA A 111 4.32 5.33 -5.68
N LEU A 112 3.34 6.07 -5.17
CA LEU A 112 2.31 5.56 -4.28
C LEU A 112 0.96 5.56 -4.97
N LEU A 113 0.27 4.42 -4.94
CA LEU A 113 -1.13 4.33 -5.33
C LEU A 113 -1.97 4.17 -4.07
N THR A 114 -2.91 5.07 -3.86
CA THR A 114 -3.83 5.05 -2.73
C THR A 114 -5.17 5.67 -3.13
N TYR A 115 -6.25 5.20 -2.52
CA TYR A 115 -7.59 5.81 -2.67
C TYR A 115 -7.99 6.60 -1.43
N ASP A 116 -7.08 6.75 -0.46
CA ASP A 116 -7.26 7.61 0.69
C ASP A 116 -6.87 9.04 0.33
N ASP A 117 -7.82 9.98 0.38
CA ASP A 117 -7.60 11.36 -0.04
C ASP A 117 -6.56 12.09 0.80
N GLN A 118 -6.55 11.86 2.11
CA GLN A 118 -5.59 12.51 3.01
C GLN A 118 -4.18 12.00 2.75
N LEU A 119 -4.02 10.69 2.62
CA LEU A 119 -2.73 10.07 2.32
C LEU A 119 -2.20 10.54 0.97
N SER A 120 -3.08 10.61 -0.03
CA SER A 120 -2.75 11.11 -1.36
C SER A 120 -2.24 12.55 -1.31
N ARG A 121 -2.90 13.42 -0.54
CA ARG A 121 -2.50 14.84 -0.40
C ARG A 121 -1.14 15.00 0.27
N VAL A 122 -0.89 14.26 1.35
CA VAL A 122 0.41 14.31 2.04
C VAL A 122 1.51 13.78 1.12
N GLY A 123 1.24 12.68 0.41
CA GLY A 123 2.17 12.10 -0.55
C GLY A 123 2.56 13.10 -1.65
N ARG A 124 1.60 13.84 -2.19
CA ARG A 124 1.86 14.86 -3.20
C ARG A 124 2.70 16.02 -2.66
N LYS A 125 2.45 16.46 -1.42
CA LYS A 125 3.24 17.50 -0.75
C LYS A 125 4.70 17.09 -0.62
N LEU A 126 4.95 15.83 -0.26
CA LEU A 126 6.31 15.31 -0.07
C LEU A 126 7.05 15.13 -1.39
N SER A 127 6.32 14.96 -2.49
CA SER A 127 6.90 14.75 -3.83
C SER A 127 7.22 16.05 -4.57
N SER A 128 6.68 17.17 -4.09
CA SER A 128 6.87 18.49 -4.76
C SER A 128 8.09 19.27 -4.29
#